data_534b618c6ef316cc3c3053a010853e1f
#
_entry.id   534b618c6ef316cc3c3053a010853e1f
#
_cell.length_a   1.000
_cell.length_b   1.000
_cell.length_c   1.000
_cell.angle_alpha   90.00
_cell.angle_beta   90.00
_cell.angle_gamma   90.00
#
_symmetry.space_group_name_H-M   'P 1'
#
loop_
_entity.id
_entity.type
_entity.pdbx_description
1 polymer ?
#
loop_
_entity_poly.entity_id
_entity_poly.type
_entity_poly.pdbx_seq_one_letter_code
_entity_poly.pdbx_strand_id
1 'polypeptide(L)'
;MRNIRKRWWLVAAAALLLLFLDVTMYIQIKDYYPDFMKQEEASTPVTGQGLDANQQNIKKRLEGISLNSHYAMVIDLQDQQILYEKNSDDKLFPASLTKVLTAIVALDNIENLHKKITISEKDIEGLAEANASVAGLEAGEQVTLEDLLYALILPSGADGANALANHLNGSIPNFVKDMNKKAAGMGMLHTHFTNTTGLHDKQHYTTLQDIKKMMDHAWKNPAFRKVMTTLRYTIPATKQHPNGLKLESTLLFYDDDLKFSGGEMIGGKSGFTPEAGYCLISVARMKDGQQYMVIS
;
A
#
# COMPACT_ATOMS: atom_id res chain seq x y z
N MET A 1 0.73 -0.83 38.85
CA MET A 1 1.76 0.09 38.33
C MET A 1 2.68 -0.52 37.23
N ARG A 2 2.87 -1.84 37.13
CA ARG A 2 3.76 -2.48 36.14
C ARG A 2 3.21 -2.47 34.68
N ASN A 3 1.87 -2.47 34.51
CA ASN A 3 1.23 -2.48 33.18
C ASN A 3 1.18 -1.10 32.50
N ILE A 4 1.22 -0.01 33.25
CA ILE A 4 1.14 1.34 32.70
C ILE A 4 2.44 1.70 31.97
N ARG A 5 3.61 1.30 32.48
CA ARG A 5 4.90 1.57 31.82
C ARG A 5 5.06 0.83 30.49
N LYS A 6 4.54 -0.40 30.33
CA LYS A 6 4.62 -1.15 29.08
C LYS A 6 3.80 -0.53 27.94
N ARG A 7 2.69 0.16 28.27
CA ARG A 7 1.81 0.79 27.27
C ARG A 7 2.32 2.15 26.77
N TRP A 8 3.25 2.77 27.47
CA TRP A 8 3.86 4.04 27.05
C TRP A 8 4.68 3.91 25.77
N TRP A 9 5.25 2.74 25.50
CA TRP A 9 6.06 2.46 24.31
C TRP A 9 5.21 2.34 23.04
N LEU A 10 3.97 1.85 23.13
CA LEU A 10 3.08 1.64 21.99
C LEU A 10 2.72 2.93 21.26
N VAL A 11 2.39 3.95 22.04
CA VAL A 11 2.02 5.26 21.49
C VAL A 11 3.24 5.99 20.95
N ALA A 12 4.36 5.90 21.68
CA ALA A 12 5.63 6.46 21.19
C ALA A 12 6.05 5.78 19.87
N ALA A 13 5.75 4.50 19.70
CA ALA A 13 6.12 3.77 18.50
C ALA A 13 5.22 4.06 17.29
N ALA A 14 3.90 4.20 17.46
CA ALA A 14 3.03 4.66 16.38
C ALA A 14 3.36 6.11 15.97
N ALA A 15 3.62 6.96 16.96
CA ALA A 15 4.07 8.33 16.73
C ALA A 15 5.46 8.40 16.08
N LEU A 16 6.40 7.52 16.50
CA LEU A 16 7.72 7.42 15.89
C LEU A 16 7.65 6.82 14.48
N LEU A 17 6.73 5.89 14.21
CA LEU A 17 6.50 5.37 12.86
C LEU A 17 6.03 6.50 11.92
N LEU A 18 5.07 7.31 12.33
CA LEU A 18 4.61 8.45 11.56
C LEU A 18 5.72 9.50 11.40
N LEU A 19 6.44 9.83 12.48
CA LEU A 19 7.59 10.76 12.45
C LEU A 19 8.74 10.22 11.60
N PHE A 20 9.02 8.92 11.68
CA PHE A 20 10.09 8.29 10.89
C PHE A 20 9.75 8.32 9.40
N LEU A 21 8.51 7.98 9.03
CA LEU A 21 8.02 8.07 7.65
C LEU A 21 8.01 9.52 7.15
N ASP A 22 7.57 10.48 7.99
CA ASP A 22 7.60 11.91 7.65
C ASP A 22 9.05 12.44 7.51
N VAL A 23 9.98 12.06 8.38
CA VAL A 23 11.37 12.52 8.34
C VAL A 23 12.12 11.92 7.14
N THR A 24 11.99 10.63 6.88
CA THR A 24 12.65 9.98 5.73
C THR A 24 12.09 10.48 4.41
N MET A 25 10.76 10.63 4.32
CA MET A 25 10.09 11.27 3.18
C MET A 25 10.50 12.74 3.02
N TYR A 26 10.55 13.50 4.10
CA TYR A 26 10.95 14.91 4.09
C TYR A 26 12.40 15.10 3.59
N ILE A 27 13.34 14.27 4.01
CA ILE A 27 14.75 14.33 3.56
C ILE A 27 14.82 14.05 2.06
N GLN A 28 14.10 13.05 1.55
CA GLN A 28 14.09 12.74 0.13
C GLN A 28 13.38 13.80 -0.73
N ILE A 29 12.26 14.37 -0.24
CA ILE A 29 11.52 15.44 -0.93
C ILE A 29 12.35 16.71 -1.03
N LYS A 30 13.05 17.10 0.03
CA LYS A 30 13.84 18.33 0.08
C LYS A 30 14.96 18.35 -0.95
N ASP A 31 15.56 17.20 -1.26
CA ASP A 31 16.65 17.07 -2.20
C ASP A 31 16.19 17.00 -3.67
N TYR A 32 14.94 16.53 -3.90
CA TYR A 32 14.41 16.33 -5.26
C TYR A 32 13.40 17.38 -5.74
N TYR A 33 12.65 18.05 -4.83
CA TYR A 33 11.57 18.98 -5.19
C TYR A 33 11.46 20.20 -4.24
N PRO A 34 12.29 21.22 -4.40
CA PRO A 34 12.31 22.39 -3.49
C PRO A 34 11.07 23.29 -3.53
N ASP A 35 10.25 23.24 -4.56
CA ASP A 35 9.10 24.15 -4.75
C ASP A 35 7.77 23.64 -4.19
N PHE A 36 7.71 22.38 -3.73
CA PHE A 36 6.47 21.73 -3.28
C PHE A 36 6.01 22.15 -1.85
N MET A 37 6.86 22.80 -1.07
CA MET A 37 6.71 23.02 0.37
C MET A 37 5.91 24.27 0.78
N LYS A 38 5.13 24.89 -0.11
CA LYS A 38 4.55 26.24 0.15
C LYS A 38 3.07 26.29 0.54
N GLN A 39 2.38 25.18 0.78
CA GLN A 39 0.96 25.22 1.19
C GLN A 39 0.69 24.38 2.44
N GLU A 40 0.53 25.03 3.60
CA GLU A 40 -0.06 24.45 4.81
C GLU A 40 -1.32 25.24 5.21
N GLU A 41 -2.45 24.55 5.35
CA GLU A 41 -3.60 25.01 6.15
C GLU A 41 -4.09 23.87 7.06
N ALA A 42 -4.40 24.24 8.30
CA ALA A 42 -4.75 23.32 9.39
C ALA A 42 -6.16 22.75 9.26
N SER A 43 -6.34 21.43 9.46
CA SER A 43 -7.63 20.75 9.52
C SER A 43 -7.98 20.24 10.93
N THR A 44 -9.27 20.30 11.28
CA THR A 44 -9.84 19.86 12.56
C THR A 44 -10.06 18.35 12.64
N PRO A 45 -9.85 17.70 13.80
CA PRO A 45 -10.05 16.25 13.97
C PRO A 45 -11.52 15.85 14.12
N VAL A 46 -11.86 14.68 13.57
CA VAL A 46 -13.20 14.04 13.66
C VAL A 46 -13.29 13.13 14.88
N THR A 47 -14.39 13.19 15.62
CA THR A 47 -14.62 12.41 16.84
C THR A 47 -15.32 11.08 16.56
N GLY A 48 -14.65 9.92 16.84
CA GLY A 48 -15.24 8.58 16.77
C GLY A 48 -15.89 8.16 18.10
N GLN A 49 -17.05 7.48 18.03
CA GLN A 49 -17.67 6.84 19.18
C GLN A 49 -17.20 5.38 19.30
N GLY A 50 -16.90 4.93 20.51
CA GLY A 50 -16.68 3.50 20.81
C GLY A 50 -15.24 3.06 21.10
N LEU A 51 -14.26 3.99 21.17
CA LEU A 51 -12.89 3.64 21.55
C LEU A 51 -12.77 3.27 23.04
N ASP A 52 -11.99 2.25 23.37
CA ASP A 52 -11.63 1.93 24.75
C ASP A 52 -10.71 3.01 25.36
N ALA A 53 -10.48 2.93 26.69
CA ALA A 53 -9.68 3.92 27.40
C ALA A 53 -8.21 3.99 26.89
N ASN A 54 -7.67 2.89 26.36
CA ASN A 54 -6.34 2.83 25.80
C ASN A 54 -6.31 3.50 24.42
N GLN A 55 -7.27 3.16 23.57
CA GLN A 55 -7.42 3.76 22.24
C GLN A 55 -7.68 5.27 22.30
N GLN A 56 -8.52 5.72 23.26
CA GLN A 56 -8.73 7.15 23.53
C GLN A 56 -7.43 7.86 23.94
N ASN A 57 -6.59 7.23 24.75
CA ASN A 57 -5.30 7.80 25.14
C ASN A 57 -4.33 7.85 23.95
N ILE A 58 -4.30 6.81 23.11
CA ILE A 58 -3.51 6.79 21.85
C ILE A 58 -3.97 7.93 20.95
N LYS A 59 -5.28 8.03 20.68
CA LYS A 59 -5.88 9.08 19.85
C LYS A 59 -5.46 10.47 20.33
N LYS A 60 -5.68 10.79 21.61
CA LYS A 60 -5.32 12.09 22.21
C LYS A 60 -3.84 12.45 22.02
N ARG A 61 -2.95 11.46 21.98
CA ARG A 61 -1.51 11.68 21.79
C ARG A 61 -1.16 11.87 20.31
N LEU A 62 -1.81 11.15 19.43
CA LEU A 62 -1.67 11.33 17.98
C LEU A 62 -2.17 12.72 17.54
N GLU A 63 -3.24 13.23 18.16
CA GLU A 63 -3.76 14.59 17.93
C GLU A 63 -2.74 15.69 18.28
N GLY A 64 -1.79 15.41 19.18
CA GLY A 64 -0.69 16.32 19.54
C GLY A 64 0.52 16.28 18.61
N ILE A 65 0.52 15.44 17.58
CA ILE A 65 1.65 15.29 16.65
C ILE A 65 1.40 16.12 15.40
N SER A 66 2.38 16.96 15.04
CA SER A 66 2.38 17.64 13.74
C SER A 66 2.89 16.65 12.68
N LEU A 67 2.04 16.34 11.69
CA LEU A 67 2.38 15.49 10.55
C LEU A 67 2.53 16.36 9.30
N ASN A 68 3.63 16.17 8.56
CA ASN A 68 3.83 16.80 7.26
C ASN A 68 2.90 16.20 6.18
N SER A 69 2.49 14.94 6.34
CA SER A 69 1.55 14.30 5.41
C SER A 69 0.23 15.08 5.36
N HIS A 70 -0.23 15.37 4.14
CA HIS A 70 -1.52 16.05 3.92
C HIS A 70 -2.68 15.13 4.32
N TYR A 71 -2.56 13.85 4.05
CA TYR A 71 -3.51 12.80 4.39
C TYR A 71 -2.86 11.82 5.36
N ALA A 72 -3.56 11.40 6.41
CA ALA A 72 -3.06 10.37 7.31
C ALA A 72 -4.19 9.63 8.02
N MET A 73 -4.04 8.32 8.19
CA MET A 73 -4.93 7.49 8.99
C MET A 73 -4.15 6.43 9.74
N VAL A 74 -4.49 6.21 11.01
CA VAL A 74 -3.95 5.14 11.86
C VAL A 74 -5.08 4.24 12.29
N ILE A 75 -4.94 2.94 12.08
CA ILE A 75 -5.97 1.93 12.31
C ILE A 75 -5.39 0.86 13.23
N ASP A 76 -6.11 0.50 14.28
CA ASP A 76 -5.87 -0.71 15.05
C ASP A 76 -6.40 -1.92 14.27
N LEU A 77 -5.53 -2.87 13.90
CA LEU A 77 -5.91 -4.04 13.11
C LEU A 77 -6.60 -5.14 13.93
N GLN A 78 -6.63 -5.02 15.26
CA GLN A 78 -7.27 -6.01 16.11
C GLN A 78 -8.81 -5.87 16.05
N ASP A 79 -9.30 -4.64 16.06
CA ASP A 79 -10.73 -4.32 16.05
C ASP A 79 -11.16 -3.36 14.93
N GLN A 80 -10.23 -3.00 14.04
CA GLN A 80 -10.44 -2.13 12.89
C GLN A 80 -10.82 -0.69 13.25
N GLN A 81 -10.54 -0.24 14.49
CA GLN A 81 -10.82 1.11 14.94
C GLN A 81 -9.84 2.13 14.36
N ILE A 82 -10.38 3.26 13.94
CA ILE A 82 -9.58 4.42 13.52
C ILE A 82 -9.13 5.16 14.79
N LEU A 83 -7.82 5.21 15.00
CA LEU A 83 -7.20 5.91 16.13
C LEU A 83 -6.84 7.35 15.80
N TYR A 84 -6.57 7.64 14.53
CA TYR A 84 -6.25 8.97 14.02
C TYR A 84 -6.66 9.07 12.56
N GLU A 85 -7.13 10.23 12.16
CA GLU A 85 -7.37 10.57 10.77
C GLU A 85 -7.17 12.07 10.51
N LYS A 86 -6.68 12.39 9.31
CA LYS A 86 -6.46 13.73 8.81
C LYS A 86 -6.89 13.75 7.34
N ASN A 87 -7.83 14.62 6.98
CA ASN A 87 -8.35 14.80 5.61
C ASN A 87 -8.84 13.47 4.98
N SER A 88 -9.47 12.61 5.77
CA SER A 88 -9.79 11.24 5.38
C SER A 88 -10.86 11.09 4.31
N ASP A 89 -11.73 12.08 4.17
CA ASP A 89 -12.82 12.13 3.17
C ASP A 89 -12.44 12.90 1.91
N ASP A 90 -11.30 13.58 1.91
CA ASP A 90 -10.86 14.37 0.77
C ASP A 90 -10.41 13.46 -0.38
N LYS A 91 -10.69 13.94 -1.60
CA LYS A 91 -10.27 13.26 -2.83
C LYS A 91 -8.75 13.32 -2.97
N LEU A 92 -8.14 12.16 -3.20
CA LEU A 92 -6.71 12.02 -3.44
C LEU A 92 -6.41 11.10 -4.63
N PHE A 93 -5.19 11.19 -5.16
CA PHE A 93 -4.68 10.27 -6.16
C PHE A 93 -3.92 9.14 -5.47
N PRO A 94 -4.31 7.85 -5.68
CA PRO A 94 -3.75 6.74 -4.93
C PRO A 94 -2.35 6.31 -5.38
N ALA A 95 -1.88 6.76 -6.54
CA ALA A 95 -0.68 6.22 -7.16
C ALA A 95 -0.68 4.67 -7.12
N SER A 96 0.45 4.04 -6.84
CA SER A 96 0.58 2.57 -6.78
C SER A 96 -0.16 1.89 -5.63
N LEU A 97 -0.83 2.61 -4.73
CA LEU A 97 -1.76 1.97 -3.78
C LEU A 97 -2.93 1.28 -4.52
N THR A 98 -3.21 1.71 -5.75
CA THR A 98 -4.12 1.03 -6.70
C THR A 98 -3.85 -0.47 -6.82
N LYS A 99 -2.58 -0.88 -6.76
CA LYS A 99 -2.17 -2.28 -6.92
C LYS A 99 -2.69 -3.20 -5.81
N VAL A 100 -3.11 -2.64 -4.67
CA VAL A 100 -3.83 -3.40 -3.65
C VAL A 100 -5.17 -3.91 -4.19
N LEU A 101 -5.95 -3.05 -4.85
CA LEU A 101 -7.21 -3.48 -5.46
C LEU A 101 -6.97 -4.43 -6.64
N THR A 102 -5.92 -4.20 -7.42
CA THR A 102 -5.51 -5.14 -8.49
C THR A 102 -5.22 -6.52 -7.91
N ALA A 103 -4.51 -6.61 -6.77
CA ALA A 103 -4.26 -7.88 -6.08
C ALA A 103 -5.55 -8.53 -5.56
N ILE A 104 -6.49 -7.75 -5.00
CA ILE A 104 -7.78 -8.26 -4.51
C ILE A 104 -8.57 -8.88 -5.66
N VAL A 105 -8.74 -8.14 -6.77
CA VAL A 105 -9.50 -8.61 -7.92
C VAL A 105 -8.82 -9.82 -8.57
N ALA A 106 -7.48 -9.84 -8.63
CA ALA A 106 -6.73 -11.00 -9.10
C ALA A 106 -7.00 -12.22 -8.22
N LEU A 107 -6.89 -12.09 -6.90
CA LEU A 107 -7.11 -13.19 -5.95
C LEU A 107 -8.55 -13.73 -5.99
N ASP A 108 -9.54 -12.89 -6.26
CA ASP A 108 -10.93 -13.34 -6.42
C ASP A 108 -11.13 -14.20 -7.67
N ASN A 109 -10.27 -14.06 -8.69
CA ASN A 109 -10.36 -14.77 -9.97
C ASN A 109 -9.32 -15.89 -10.12
N ILE A 110 -8.40 -16.07 -9.18
CA ILE A 110 -7.38 -17.10 -9.20
C ILE A 110 -7.88 -18.35 -8.46
N GLU A 111 -8.12 -19.42 -9.21
CA GLU A 111 -8.44 -20.73 -8.64
C GLU A 111 -7.20 -21.51 -8.18
N ASN A 112 -6.06 -21.32 -8.84
CA ASN A 112 -4.80 -22.00 -8.55
C ASN A 112 -3.63 -21.02 -8.68
N LEU A 113 -3.04 -20.63 -7.54
CA LEU A 113 -1.88 -19.74 -7.46
C LEU A 113 -0.65 -20.28 -8.20
N HIS A 114 -0.49 -21.59 -8.30
CA HIS A 114 0.66 -22.24 -8.96
C HIS A 114 0.45 -22.44 -10.47
N LYS A 115 -0.69 -22.01 -11.03
CA LYS A 115 -0.89 -22.02 -12.48
C LYS A 115 0.15 -21.13 -13.15
N LYS A 116 0.88 -21.72 -14.11
CA LYS A 116 1.84 -20.97 -14.93
C LYS A 116 1.14 -20.25 -16.07
N ILE A 117 1.59 -19.05 -16.33
CA ILE A 117 1.22 -18.24 -17.50
C ILE A 117 2.50 -17.78 -18.22
N THR A 118 2.35 -17.40 -19.47
CA THR A 118 3.45 -16.82 -20.25
C THR A 118 3.24 -15.31 -20.35
N ILE A 119 4.25 -14.55 -19.97
CA ILE A 119 4.27 -13.08 -20.13
C ILE A 119 4.24 -12.74 -21.64
N SER A 120 3.39 -11.86 -22.05
CA SER A 120 3.27 -11.38 -23.41
C SER A 120 3.83 -9.97 -23.59
N GLU A 121 4.12 -9.57 -24.83
CA GLU A 121 4.53 -8.20 -25.13
C GLU A 121 3.50 -7.16 -24.62
N LYS A 122 2.21 -7.47 -24.69
CA LYS A 122 1.13 -6.60 -24.20
C LYS A 122 1.16 -6.31 -22.70
N ASP A 123 1.85 -7.15 -21.92
CA ASP A 123 1.95 -6.99 -20.49
C ASP A 123 3.02 -5.96 -20.10
N ILE A 124 3.98 -5.74 -20.99
CA ILE A 124 5.15 -4.87 -20.77
C ILE A 124 5.18 -3.65 -21.69
N GLU A 125 4.42 -3.66 -22.79
CA GLU A 125 4.40 -2.57 -23.77
C GLU A 125 4.00 -1.22 -23.14
N GLY A 126 4.73 -0.15 -23.47
CA GLY A 126 4.46 1.22 -23.04
C GLY A 126 4.83 1.54 -21.59
N LEU A 127 5.32 0.56 -20.80
CA LEU A 127 5.63 0.79 -19.38
C LEU A 127 6.88 1.63 -19.18
N ALA A 128 7.89 1.48 -20.06
CA ALA A 128 9.11 2.28 -20.01
C ALA A 128 8.82 3.74 -20.37
N GLU A 129 8.05 4.00 -21.41
CA GLU A 129 7.63 5.32 -21.86
C GLU A 129 6.76 6.02 -20.80
N ALA A 130 5.95 5.25 -20.07
CA ALA A 130 5.14 5.74 -18.96
C ALA A 130 5.95 5.93 -17.66
N ASN A 131 7.26 5.64 -17.67
CA ASN A 131 8.12 5.65 -16.48
C ASN A 131 7.52 4.86 -15.30
N ALA A 132 6.88 3.73 -15.61
CA ALA A 132 6.24 2.88 -14.62
C ALA A 132 7.27 2.03 -13.87
N SER A 133 7.06 1.80 -12.58
CA SER A 133 7.82 0.78 -11.85
C SER A 133 7.49 -0.61 -12.40
N VAL A 134 8.51 -1.42 -12.67
CA VAL A 134 8.37 -2.78 -13.19
C VAL A 134 9.11 -3.77 -12.28
N ALA A 135 8.67 -5.03 -12.28
CA ALA A 135 9.36 -6.12 -11.61
C ALA A 135 10.56 -6.63 -12.44
N GLY A 136 10.53 -6.42 -13.75
CA GLY A 136 11.54 -6.87 -14.70
C GLY A 136 11.15 -8.17 -15.41
N LEU A 137 9.86 -8.45 -15.53
CA LEU A 137 9.36 -9.61 -16.30
C LEU A 137 9.62 -9.40 -17.80
N GLU A 138 9.97 -10.46 -18.50
CA GLU A 138 10.28 -10.44 -19.91
C GLU A 138 9.26 -11.23 -20.74
N ALA A 139 8.99 -10.79 -21.97
CA ALA A 139 8.09 -11.49 -22.88
C ALA A 139 8.60 -12.92 -23.19
N GLY A 140 7.67 -13.87 -23.19
CA GLY A 140 7.96 -15.30 -23.31
C GLY A 140 8.37 -15.99 -22.02
N GLU A 141 8.53 -15.25 -20.90
CA GLU A 141 8.82 -15.79 -19.61
C GLU A 141 7.62 -16.53 -19.02
N GLN A 142 7.86 -17.69 -18.39
CA GLN A 142 6.84 -18.48 -17.72
C GLN A 142 6.94 -18.33 -16.22
N VAL A 143 5.92 -17.75 -15.60
CA VAL A 143 5.81 -17.51 -14.16
C VAL A 143 4.45 -17.98 -13.64
N THR A 144 4.33 -18.21 -12.33
CA THR A 144 3.07 -18.55 -11.69
C THR A 144 2.22 -17.31 -11.41
N LEU A 145 0.92 -17.48 -11.18
CA LEU A 145 0.05 -16.40 -10.72
C LEU A 145 0.45 -15.89 -9.33
N GLU A 146 1.05 -16.76 -8.48
CA GLU A 146 1.65 -16.34 -7.20
C GLU A 146 2.86 -15.44 -7.43
N ASP A 147 3.77 -15.79 -8.35
CA ASP A 147 4.91 -14.95 -8.72
C ASP A 147 4.47 -13.55 -9.15
N LEU A 148 3.38 -13.47 -9.93
CA LEU A 148 2.82 -12.18 -10.37
C LEU A 148 2.26 -11.33 -9.23
N LEU A 149 1.67 -11.94 -8.19
CA LEU A 149 1.24 -11.19 -7.01
C LEU A 149 2.43 -10.59 -6.26
N TYR A 150 3.54 -11.32 -6.14
CA TYR A 150 4.76 -10.79 -5.57
C TYR A 150 5.37 -9.69 -6.47
N ALA A 151 5.41 -9.90 -7.79
CA ALA A 151 5.87 -8.88 -8.75
C ALA A 151 5.03 -7.59 -8.69
N LEU A 152 3.72 -7.73 -8.52
CA LEU A 152 2.78 -6.61 -8.37
C LEU A 152 3.04 -5.77 -7.11
N ILE A 153 3.22 -6.44 -5.97
CA ILE A 153 3.21 -5.77 -4.65
C ILE A 153 4.62 -5.33 -4.23
N LEU A 154 5.65 -6.19 -4.29
CA LEU A 154 6.96 -5.90 -3.74
C LEU A 154 7.66 -4.75 -4.47
N PRO A 155 8.09 -4.91 -5.74
CA PRO A 155 8.74 -3.84 -6.50
C PRO A 155 7.72 -2.85 -7.10
N SER A 156 6.43 -3.02 -6.80
CA SER A 156 5.37 -2.22 -7.42
C SER A 156 5.23 -2.42 -8.93
N GLY A 157 5.46 -3.65 -9.45
CA GLY A 157 5.55 -3.96 -10.87
C GLY A 157 4.25 -3.72 -11.64
N ALA A 158 4.31 -2.83 -12.61
CA ALA A 158 3.21 -2.58 -13.55
C ALA A 158 3.08 -3.71 -14.58
N ASP A 159 4.19 -4.37 -14.93
CA ASP A 159 4.25 -5.59 -15.72
C ASP A 159 3.45 -6.74 -15.07
N GLY A 160 3.65 -6.96 -13.77
CA GLY A 160 2.84 -7.92 -13.01
C GLY A 160 1.36 -7.56 -12.96
N ALA A 161 1.03 -6.25 -12.82
CA ALA A 161 -0.35 -5.77 -12.84
C ALA A 161 -1.05 -6.06 -14.17
N ASN A 162 -0.39 -5.71 -15.28
CA ASN A 162 -0.93 -5.90 -16.62
C ASN A 162 -1.05 -7.38 -16.99
N ALA A 163 -0.03 -8.20 -16.64
CA ALA A 163 -0.06 -9.64 -16.87
C ALA A 163 -1.24 -10.31 -16.14
N LEU A 164 -1.48 -9.98 -14.87
CA LEU A 164 -2.66 -10.46 -14.13
C LEU A 164 -3.96 -10.07 -14.84
N ALA A 165 -4.08 -8.78 -15.21
CA ALA A 165 -5.30 -8.26 -15.85
C ALA A 165 -5.57 -8.93 -17.22
N ASN A 166 -4.57 -9.02 -18.08
CA ASN A 166 -4.72 -9.62 -19.41
C ASN A 166 -5.00 -11.11 -19.31
N HIS A 167 -4.35 -11.82 -18.39
CA HIS A 167 -4.53 -13.26 -18.25
C HIS A 167 -5.86 -13.65 -17.60
N LEU A 168 -6.31 -12.94 -16.57
CA LEU A 168 -7.53 -13.28 -15.82
C LEU A 168 -8.81 -12.78 -16.51
N ASN A 169 -8.78 -11.59 -17.14
CA ASN A 169 -9.95 -10.94 -17.72
C ASN A 169 -9.84 -10.66 -19.23
N GLY A 170 -8.79 -11.18 -19.87
CA GLY A 170 -8.53 -11.04 -21.31
C GLY A 170 -8.06 -9.64 -21.75
N SER A 171 -8.24 -8.61 -20.92
CA SER A 171 -7.76 -7.26 -21.21
C SER A 171 -7.74 -6.37 -19.96
N ILE A 172 -6.85 -5.37 -19.95
CA ILE A 172 -6.79 -4.33 -18.91
C ILE A 172 -8.14 -3.59 -18.78
N PRO A 173 -8.82 -3.15 -19.87
CA PRO A 173 -10.11 -2.46 -19.71
C PRO A 173 -11.20 -3.32 -19.05
N ASN A 174 -11.24 -4.62 -19.30
CA ASN A 174 -12.19 -5.51 -18.64
C ASN A 174 -11.85 -5.67 -17.15
N PHE A 175 -10.58 -5.83 -16.82
CA PHE A 175 -10.13 -5.93 -15.44
C PHE A 175 -10.45 -4.65 -14.65
N VAL A 176 -10.24 -3.46 -15.24
CA VAL A 176 -10.59 -2.17 -14.64
C VAL A 176 -12.10 -2.05 -14.36
N LYS A 177 -12.97 -2.58 -15.24
CA LYS A 177 -14.40 -2.66 -14.94
C LYS A 177 -14.67 -3.49 -13.69
N ASP A 178 -13.99 -4.63 -13.54
CA ASP A 178 -14.13 -5.48 -12.36
C ASP A 178 -13.53 -4.82 -11.12
N MET A 179 -12.43 -4.07 -11.25
CA MET A 179 -11.90 -3.24 -10.15
C MET A 179 -12.95 -2.25 -9.65
N ASN A 180 -13.57 -1.47 -10.52
CA ASN A 180 -14.61 -0.50 -10.14
C ASN A 180 -15.85 -1.18 -9.57
N LYS A 181 -16.28 -2.32 -10.12
CA LYS A 181 -17.37 -3.13 -9.57
C LYS A 181 -17.04 -3.64 -8.16
N LYS A 182 -15.81 -4.12 -7.96
CA LYS A 182 -15.32 -4.58 -6.64
C LYS A 182 -15.26 -3.44 -5.64
N ALA A 183 -14.73 -2.29 -6.03
CA ALA A 183 -14.69 -1.08 -5.21
C ALA A 183 -16.11 -0.66 -4.76
N ALA A 184 -17.06 -0.58 -5.68
CA ALA A 184 -18.46 -0.29 -5.37
C ALA A 184 -19.07 -1.33 -4.41
N GLY A 185 -18.79 -2.63 -4.62
CA GLY A 185 -19.22 -3.72 -3.74
C GLY A 185 -18.65 -3.67 -2.33
N MET A 186 -17.49 -3.05 -2.14
CA MET A 186 -16.89 -2.77 -0.83
C MET A 186 -17.36 -1.44 -0.22
N GLY A 187 -18.25 -0.70 -0.90
CA GLY A 187 -18.75 0.59 -0.43
C GLY A 187 -17.76 1.75 -0.62
N MET A 188 -16.80 1.62 -1.55
CA MET A 188 -15.85 2.69 -1.91
C MET A 188 -16.53 3.68 -2.87
N LEU A 189 -17.44 4.50 -2.33
CA LEU A 189 -18.34 5.34 -3.14
C LEU A 189 -17.67 6.60 -3.69
N HIS A 190 -16.48 6.96 -3.18
CA HIS A 190 -15.70 8.12 -3.61
C HIS A 190 -14.42 7.71 -4.35
N THR A 191 -14.50 6.57 -5.06
CA THR A 191 -13.35 5.96 -5.72
C THR A 191 -13.68 5.61 -7.17
N HIS A 192 -12.71 5.87 -8.05
CA HIS A 192 -12.76 5.43 -9.44
C HIS A 192 -11.36 5.09 -9.94
N PHE A 193 -11.23 3.94 -10.60
CA PHE A 193 -9.98 3.45 -11.18
C PHE A 193 -10.06 3.49 -12.71
N THR A 194 -8.98 3.94 -13.35
CA THR A 194 -8.86 3.99 -14.83
C THR A 194 -7.84 2.98 -15.36
N ASN A 195 -6.96 2.45 -14.47
CA ASN A 195 -5.92 1.50 -14.82
C ASN A 195 -5.60 0.57 -13.64
N THR A 196 -4.76 -0.44 -13.88
CA THR A 196 -4.36 -1.47 -12.90
C THR A 196 -3.15 -1.09 -12.07
N THR A 197 -2.45 -0.01 -12.43
CA THR A 197 -1.09 0.31 -11.96
C THR A 197 -1.01 1.50 -11.02
N GLY A 198 -1.96 2.44 -11.12
CA GLY A 198 -1.94 3.71 -10.42
C GLY A 198 -1.16 4.81 -11.13
N LEU A 199 -0.84 4.64 -12.42
CA LEU A 199 -0.38 5.73 -13.25
C LEU A 199 -1.42 6.85 -13.28
N HIS A 200 -0.95 8.11 -13.28
CA HIS A 200 -1.82 9.25 -13.11
C HIS A 200 -2.87 9.38 -14.21
N ASP A 201 -4.10 9.61 -13.79
CA ASP A 201 -5.23 10.06 -14.57
C ASP A 201 -6.15 10.90 -13.67
N LYS A 202 -6.67 12.01 -14.15
CA LYS A 202 -7.55 12.90 -13.37
C LYS A 202 -8.81 12.21 -12.86
N GLN A 203 -9.22 11.12 -13.51
CA GLN A 203 -10.37 10.29 -13.13
C GLN A 203 -9.97 9.07 -12.28
N HIS A 204 -8.69 8.91 -11.95
CA HIS A 204 -8.17 7.85 -11.10
C HIS A 204 -7.97 8.38 -9.68
N TYR A 205 -8.96 8.21 -8.81
CA TYR A 205 -8.98 8.85 -7.50
C TYR A 205 -9.64 7.96 -6.43
N THR A 206 -9.40 8.31 -5.18
CA THR A 206 -9.99 7.66 -3.99
C THR A 206 -10.02 8.63 -2.81
N THR A 207 -10.34 8.12 -1.61
CA THR A 207 -10.21 8.78 -0.29
C THR A 207 -9.53 7.83 0.69
N LEU A 208 -9.01 8.34 1.84
CA LEU A 208 -8.47 7.45 2.86
C LEU A 208 -9.53 6.52 3.46
N GLN A 209 -10.78 7.00 3.59
CA GLN A 209 -11.90 6.17 4.06
C GLN A 209 -12.16 4.98 3.11
N ASP A 210 -12.07 5.22 1.81
CA ASP A 210 -12.25 4.15 0.83
C ASP A 210 -11.02 3.21 0.78
N ILE A 211 -9.78 3.74 0.93
CA ILE A 211 -8.58 2.90 1.07
C ILE A 211 -8.69 2.01 2.33
N LYS A 212 -9.21 2.53 3.45
CA LYS A 212 -9.48 1.72 4.64
C LYS A 212 -10.42 0.56 4.34
N LYS A 213 -11.56 0.81 3.67
CA LYS A 213 -12.50 -0.27 3.27
C LYS A 213 -11.83 -1.32 2.39
N MET A 214 -11.00 -0.88 1.44
CA MET A 214 -10.20 -1.75 0.60
C MET A 214 -9.25 -2.63 1.43
N MET A 215 -8.53 -2.02 2.38
CA MET A 215 -7.60 -2.75 3.24
C MET A 215 -8.30 -3.67 4.23
N ASP A 216 -9.43 -3.28 4.80
CA ASP A 216 -10.27 -4.14 5.67
C ASP A 216 -10.71 -5.42 4.93
N HIS A 217 -11.00 -5.29 3.63
CA HIS A 217 -11.31 -6.44 2.78
C HIS A 217 -10.06 -7.27 2.46
N ALA A 218 -9.01 -6.62 1.99
CA ALA A 218 -7.76 -7.29 1.60
C ALA A 218 -7.10 -8.03 2.76
N TRP A 219 -7.09 -7.43 3.94
CA TRP A 219 -6.45 -7.99 5.14
C TRP A 219 -7.10 -9.28 5.64
N LYS A 220 -8.34 -9.58 5.26
CA LYS A 220 -9.02 -10.86 5.55
C LYS A 220 -8.47 -12.02 4.74
N ASN A 221 -7.90 -11.75 3.57
CA ASN A 221 -7.36 -12.78 2.68
C ASN A 221 -5.93 -13.18 3.12
N PRO A 222 -5.68 -14.44 3.52
CA PRO A 222 -4.36 -14.89 3.99
C PRO A 222 -3.28 -14.85 2.90
N ALA A 223 -3.64 -15.08 1.62
CA ALA A 223 -2.69 -14.97 0.52
C ALA A 223 -2.26 -13.52 0.29
N PHE A 224 -3.20 -12.56 0.36
CA PHE A 224 -2.87 -11.15 0.31
C PHE A 224 -1.94 -10.75 1.46
N ARG A 225 -2.28 -11.12 2.71
CA ARG A 225 -1.41 -10.81 3.87
C ARG A 225 -0.01 -11.38 3.68
N LYS A 226 0.12 -12.62 3.22
CA LYS A 226 1.42 -13.26 2.95
C LYS A 226 2.25 -12.42 1.97
N VAL A 227 1.68 -12.02 0.84
CA VAL A 227 2.37 -11.20 -0.16
C VAL A 227 2.73 -9.83 0.40
N MET A 228 1.77 -9.14 1.05
CA MET A 228 1.94 -7.78 1.59
C MET A 228 2.99 -7.71 2.72
N THR A 229 3.19 -8.81 3.47
CA THR A 229 4.17 -8.89 4.56
C THR A 229 5.46 -9.61 4.17
N THR A 230 5.66 -9.90 2.90
CA THR A 230 6.93 -10.41 2.37
C THR A 230 7.80 -9.25 1.93
N LEU A 231 9.05 -9.20 2.39
CA LEU A 231 9.99 -8.14 2.05
C LEU A 231 10.88 -8.51 0.86
N ARG A 232 11.20 -9.78 0.70
CA ARG A 232 12.04 -10.31 -0.39
C ARG A 232 11.46 -11.62 -0.90
N TYR A 233 11.40 -11.76 -2.21
CA TYR A 233 10.94 -12.95 -2.89
C TYR A 233 11.80 -13.19 -4.13
N THR A 234 12.01 -14.45 -4.50
CA THR A 234 12.71 -14.77 -5.74
C THR A 234 11.81 -15.64 -6.61
N ILE A 235 11.41 -15.11 -7.77
CA ILE A 235 10.77 -15.93 -8.80
C ILE A 235 11.80 -17.00 -9.22
N PRO A 236 11.43 -18.28 -9.28
CA PRO A 236 12.33 -19.36 -9.67
C PRO A 236 12.97 -19.13 -11.04
N ALA A 237 14.11 -19.78 -11.27
CA ALA A 237 14.83 -19.68 -12.54
C ALA A 237 13.93 -19.97 -13.74
N THR A 238 14.02 -19.09 -14.73
CA THR A 238 13.37 -19.18 -16.03
C THR A 238 14.43 -19.15 -17.14
N LYS A 239 14.01 -19.25 -18.40
CA LYS A 239 14.94 -19.10 -19.53
C LYS A 239 15.50 -17.67 -19.58
N GLN A 240 14.67 -16.68 -19.26
CA GLN A 240 15.03 -15.26 -19.28
C GLN A 240 15.88 -14.87 -18.06
N HIS A 241 15.55 -15.43 -16.90
CA HIS A 241 16.24 -15.20 -15.64
C HIS A 241 16.85 -16.52 -15.10
N PRO A 242 17.99 -17.00 -15.62
CA PRO A 242 18.58 -18.29 -15.24
C PRO A 242 18.93 -18.43 -13.74
N ASN A 243 19.14 -17.30 -13.06
CA ASN A 243 19.44 -17.24 -11.62
C ASN A 243 18.20 -16.90 -10.76
N GLY A 244 17.01 -16.90 -11.36
CA GLY A 244 15.78 -16.37 -10.76
C GLY A 244 15.73 -14.84 -10.78
N LEU A 245 14.51 -14.29 -10.66
CA LEU A 245 14.27 -12.86 -10.59
C LEU A 245 14.04 -12.45 -9.13
N LYS A 246 14.94 -11.64 -8.57
CA LYS A 246 14.84 -11.15 -7.19
C LYS A 246 13.89 -9.96 -7.12
N LEU A 247 12.91 -10.05 -6.26
CA LEU A 247 11.93 -9.00 -5.99
C LEU A 247 12.11 -8.51 -4.55
N GLU A 248 12.20 -7.20 -4.38
CA GLU A 248 12.30 -6.56 -3.06
C GLU A 248 11.16 -5.57 -2.85
N SER A 249 10.66 -5.52 -1.62
CA SER A 249 9.66 -4.53 -1.25
C SER A 249 10.24 -3.13 -1.33
N THR A 250 9.48 -2.20 -1.92
CA THR A 250 9.83 -0.78 -1.96
C THR A 250 9.96 -0.15 -0.56
N LEU A 251 9.48 -0.80 0.49
CA LEU A 251 9.71 -0.36 1.87
C LEU A 251 11.18 -0.38 2.26
N LEU A 252 11.97 -1.31 1.69
CA LEU A 252 13.41 -1.44 1.96
C LEU A 252 14.22 -0.29 1.36
N PHE A 253 13.65 0.54 0.48
CA PHE A 253 14.31 1.77 0.03
C PHE A 253 14.38 2.85 1.12
N TYR A 254 13.52 2.75 2.14
CA TYR A 254 13.48 3.71 3.25
C TYR A 254 14.35 3.26 4.42
N ASP A 255 14.37 1.98 4.74
CA ASP A 255 15.18 1.39 5.79
C ASP A 255 15.30 -0.13 5.58
N ASP A 256 16.53 -0.66 5.58
CA ASP A 256 16.81 -2.09 5.40
C ASP A 256 16.34 -2.97 6.58
N ASP A 257 16.25 -2.41 7.79
CA ASP A 257 15.90 -3.16 9.01
C ASP A 257 14.42 -3.05 9.37
N LEU A 258 13.73 -1.97 8.95
CA LEU A 258 12.31 -1.71 9.23
C LEU A 258 11.93 -1.81 10.71
N LYS A 259 12.93 -1.75 11.62
CA LYS A 259 12.74 -1.82 13.06
C LYS A 259 12.75 -0.45 13.71
N PHE A 260 11.94 -0.32 14.76
CA PHE A 260 11.91 0.86 15.60
C PHE A 260 11.79 0.45 17.08
N SER A 261 11.98 1.39 18.00
CA SER A 261 12.10 1.07 19.43
C SER A 261 10.93 0.29 20.04
N GLY A 262 9.72 0.38 19.46
CA GLY A 262 8.49 -0.27 19.94
C GLY A 262 8.06 -1.53 19.18
N GLY A 263 8.66 -1.82 18.02
CA GLY A 263 8.21 -2.89 17.14
C GLY A 263 8.99 -2.93 15.83
N GLU A 264 8.32 -3.40 14.79
CA GLU A 264 8.85 -3.49 13.43
C GLU A 264 7.76 -3.22 12.40
N MET A 265 8.11 -2.68 11.25
CA MET A 265 7.23 -2.65 10.08
C MET A 265 7.31 -4.02 9.40
N ILE A 266 6.18 -4.71 9.30
CA ILE A 266 6.11 -6.08 8.78
C ILE A 266 5.70 -6.16 7.32
N GLY A 267 5.27 -5.06 6.73
CA GLY A 267 4.88 -5.02 5.32
C GLY A 267 4.20 -3.72 4.95
N GLY A 268 3.92 -3.56 3.68
CA GLY A 268 3.26 -2.37 3.18
C GLY A 268 3.31 -2.23 1.67
N LYS A 269 2.74 -1.12 1.18
CA LYS A 269 2.76 -0.74 -0.22
C LYS A 269 3.01 0.76 -0.34
N SER A 270 4.04 1.14 -1.07
CA SER A 270 4.32 2.54 -1.40
C SER A 270 3.78 2.90 -2.79
N GLY A 271 3.62 4.19 -3.03
CA GLY A 271 3.28 4.76 -4.32
C GLY A 271 3.85 6.16 -4.49
N PHE A 272 4.06 6.56 -5.73
CA PHE A 272 4.45 7.92 -6.07
C PHE A 272 4.02 8.25 -7.50
N THR A 273 3.42 9.41 -7.66
CA THR A 273 3.38 10.18 -8.92
C THR A 273 3.57 11.64 -8.57
N PRO A 274 4.00 12.51 -9.50
CA PRO A 274 4.12 13.95 -9.21
C PRO A 274 2.85 14.57 -8.66
N GLU A 275 1.67 14.10 -9.09
CA GLU A 275 0.35 14.61 -8.71
C GLU A 275 -0.15 14.06 -7.37
N ALA A 276 0.23 12.83 -7.04
CA ALA A 276 -0.17 12.18 -5.78
C ALA A 276 0.77 12.53 -4.61
N GLY A 277 2.02 12.84 -4.93
CA GLY A 277 3.09 12.82 -3.94
C GLY A 277 3.44 11.39 -3.51
N TYR A 278 4.10 11.26 -2.37
CA TYR A 278 4.40 9.96 -1.78
C TYR A 278 3.18 9.41 -1.05
N CYS A 279 2.82 8.18 -1.37
CA CYS A 279 1.72 7.45 -0.75
C CYS A 279 2.25 6.19 -0.08
N LEU A 280 1.72 5.83 1.07
CA LEU A 280 2.14 4.65 1.80
C LEU A 280 0.96 4.00 2.53
N ILE A 281 0.86 2.68 2.42
CA ILE A 281 0.18 1.82 3.38
C ILE A 281 1.28 1.00 4.05
N SER A 282 1.41 1.10 5.36
CA SER A 282 2.34 0.27 6.14
C SER A 282 1.62 -0.46 7.26
N VAL A 283 2.14 -1.63 7.61
CA VAL A 283 1.67 -2.43 8.74
C VAL A 283 2.81 -2.63 9.71
N ALA A 284 2.60 -2.20 10.93
CA ALA A 284 3.54 -2.36 12.03
C ALA A 284 3.05 -3.44 13.00
N ARG A 285 3.98 -4.24 13.50
CA ARG A 285 3.78 -5.17 14.62
C ARG A 285 4.57 -4.68 15.82
N MET A 286 3.86 -4.47 16.91
CA MET A 286 4.44 -4.04 18.17
C MET A 286 5.02 -5.22 18.96
N LYS A 287 5.92 -4.95 19.92
CA LYS A 287 6.55 -5.99 20.76
C LYS A 287 5.57 -6.83 21.60
N ASP A 288 4.38 -6.31 21.85
CA ASP A 288 3.30 -7.05 22.55
C ASP A 288 2.39 -7.83 21.61
N GLY A 289 2.69 -7.81 20.28
CA GLY A 289 1.94 -8.51 19.24
C GLY A 289 0.80 -7.71 18.62
N GLN A 290 0.47 -6.52 19.14
CA GLN A 290 -0.54 -5.66 18.51
C GLN A 290 -0.07 -5.21 17.12
N GLN A 291 -1.02 -5.03 16.20
CA GLN A 291 -0.74 -4.59 14.85
C GLN A 291 -1.51 -3.32 14.51
N TYR A 292 -0.84 -2.40 13.88
CA TYR A 292 -1.41 -1.14 13.42
C TYR A 292 -1.14 -0.96 11.93
N MET A 293 -2.12 -0.38 11.24
CA MET A 293 -1.96 0.07 9.87
C MET A 293 -1.87 1.59 9.83
N VAL A 294 -0.95 2.11 9.04
CA VAL A 294 -0.84 3.53 8.74
C VAL A 294 -1.04 3.72 7.25
N ILE A 295 -1.86 4.71 6.88
CA ILE A 295 -2.10 5.12 5.50
C ILE A 295 -1.75 6.61 5.42
N SER A 296 -0.90 7.00 4.49
CA SER A 296 -0.52 8.40 4.26
C SER A 296 -0.26 8.69 2.79
#